data_5bb520ff5c3b791b982c87c77f9b53ce
#
_entry.id   5bb520ff5c3b791b982c87c77f9b53ce
#
_cell.length_a   1.000
_cell.length_b   1.000
_cell.length_c   1.000
_cell.angle_alpha   90.00
_cell.angle_beta   90.00
_cell.angle_gamma   90.00
#
_symmetry.space_group_name_H-M   'P 1'
#
loop_
_entity.id
_entity.type
_entity.pdbx_description
1 polymer ?
#
loop_
_entity_poly.entity_id
_entity_poly.type
_entity_poly.pdbx_seq_one_letter_code
_entity_poly.pdbx_strand_id
1 'polypeptide(L)'
;MQSYPDTCPCQINLTAETADAPLSYQDCCQPYHDAFYNDEVGKADGIKAETAERLMRTRYSAFALVKPEYIVKTTVPAQQALLDVAAIESWAKETDWAGLEIVEHTPKLGKRHAQVEFRAYFNAKDNAVDLAEKIQAHHELSTFVKVKDKANNDIRWYFLDPTAAMTMTQKQPCICGSGEKFKRCCGEYV
;
A
#
# COMPACT_ATOMS: atom_id res chain seq x y z
N MET A 1 9.51 24.82 4.99
CA MET A 1 9.72 23.54 5.69
C MET A 1 8.37 22.86 5.76
N GLN A 2 8.24 21.69 5.18
CA GLN A 2 7.01 20.90 5.31
C GLN A 2 6.97 20.33 6.73
N SER A 3 5.98 20.71 7.55
CA SER A 3 5.79 20.11 8.87
C SER A 3 5.16 18.74 8.67
N TYR A 4 5.84 17.70 9.07
CA TYR A 4 5.30 16.34 9.09
C TYR A 4 4.59 16.07 10.42
N PRO A 5 3.61 15.16 10.48
CA PRO A 5 2.92 14.84 11.71
C PRO A 5 3.87 14.18 12.72
N ASP A 6 3.72 14.55 14.01
CA ASP A 6 4.48 13.98 15.12
C ASP A 6 4.25 12.46 15.24
N THR A 7 3.04 12.00 14.94
CA THR A 7 2.71 10.57 14.84
C THR A 7 2.55 10.17 13.39
N CYS A 8 3.20 9.07 12.99
CA CYS A 8 3.02 8.54 11.64
C CYS A 8 1.55 8.16 11.40
N PRO A 9 0.93 8.55 10.26
CA PRO A 9 -0.45 8.20 9.97
C PRO A 9 -0.76 6.71 10.13
N CYS A 10 0.17 5.82 9.78
CA CYS A 10 -0.01 4.38 9.92
C CYS A 10 0.13 3.85 11.37
N GLN A 11 0.51 4.69 12.32
CA GLN A 11 0.62 4.33 13.73
C GLN A 11 -0.63 4.72 14.53
N ILE A 12 -1.54 5.50 13.93
CA ILE A 12 -2.82 5.84 14.53
C ILE A 12 -3.72 4.63 14.41
N ASN A 13 -4.07 4.02 15.54
CA ASN A 13 -5.01 2.90 15.59
C ASN A 13 -6.13 3.24 16.57
N LEU A 14 -7.36 3.38 16.07
CA LEU A 14 -8.52 3.78 16.87
C LEU A 14 -9.09 2.65 17.73
N THR A 15 -8.69 1.40 17.49
CA THR A 15 -9.28 0.20 18.13
C THR A 15 -8.34 -0.49 19.10
N ALA A 16 -7.04 -0.17 19.07
CA ALA A 16 -6.06 -0.81 19.93
C ALA A 16 -5.48 0.15 20.98
N GLU A 17 -5.41 -0.32 22.22
CA GLU A 17 -4.55 0.27 23.22
C GLU A 17 -3.11 -0.12 22.89
N THR A 18 -2.29 0.85 22.46
CA THR A 18 -0.88 0.58 22.16
C THR A 18 -0.06 0.68 23.43
N ALA A 19 0.69 -0.37 23.76
CA ALA A 19 1.61 -0.38 24.90
C ALA A 19 2.84 0.52 24.68
N ASP A 20 3.20 0.77 23.41
CA ASP A 20 4.34 1.58 23.02
C ASP A 20 3.90 2.93 22.47
N ALA A 21 4.73 3.95 22.67
CA ALA A 21 4.51 5.26 22.07
C ALA A 21 4.56 5.14 20.53
N PRO A 22 3.60 5.76 19.82
CA PRO A 22 3.57 5.70 18.36
C PRO A 22 4.81 6.39 17.77
N LEU A 23 5.36 5.80 16.70
CA LEU A 23 6.50 6.36 16.00
C LEU A 23 6.12 7.61 15.22
N SER A 24 7.06 8.56 15.12
CA SER A 24 6.94 9.70 14.22
C SER A 24 6.93 9.25 12.75
N TYR A 25 6.44 10.10 11.85
CA TYR A 25 6.55 9.81 10.42
C TYR A 25 8.01 9.63 9.99
N GLN A 26 8.93 10.44 10.55
CA GLN A 26 10.37 10.40 10.24
C GLN A 26 11.00 9.05 10.59
N ASP A 27 10.56 8.45 11.70
CA ASP A 27 11.10 7.18 12.18
C ASP A 27 10.35 5.96 11.66
N CYS A 28 9.23 6.17 10.95
CA CYS A 28 8.36 5.10 10.49
C CYS A 28 8.29 4.98 8.96
N CYS A 29 7.48 5.80 8.28
CA CYS A 29 7.22 5.66 6.84
C CYS A 29 8.08 6.56 5.96
N GLN A 30 8.62 7.67 6.47
CA GLN A 30 9.44 8.59 5.69
C GLN A 30 10.64 7.91 5.06
N PRO A 31 11.43 7.06 5.72
CA PRO A 31 12.58 6.42 5.11
C PRO A 31 12.25 5.63 3.85
N TYR A 32 11.07 4.97 3.84
CA TYR A 32 10.59 4.21 2.67
C TYR A 32 10.13 5.13 1.53
N HIS A 33 9.48 6.25 1.86
CA HIS A 33 9.06 7.23 0.87
C HIS A 33 10.28 7.93 0.25
N ASP A 34 11.24 8.36 1.08
CA ASP A 34 12.43 9.07 0.62
C ASP A 34 13.35 8.16 -0.21
N ALA A 35 13.55 6.92 0.22
CA ALA A 35 14.30 5.93 -0.55
C ALA A 35 13.72 5.72 -1.95
N PHE A 36 12.38 5.78 -2.03
CA PHE A 36 11.67 5.65 -3.29
C PHE A 36 11.85 6.85 -4.23
N TYR A 37 11.85 8.09 -3.70
CA TYR A 37 12.06 9.30 -4.49
C TYR A 37 13.54 9.53 -4.81
N ASN A 38 14.46 9.07 -3.95
CA ASN A 38 15.90 9.15 -4.14
C ASN A 38 16.47 7.94 -4.92
N ASP A 39 15.61 7.02 -5.33
CA ASP A 39 15.99 5.86 -6.13
C ASP A 39 16.46 6.34 -7.52
N GLU A 40 17.72 6.80 -7.59
CA GLU A 40 18.44 6.77 -8.84
C GLU A 40 18.42 5.31 -9.27
N VAL A 41 17.62 5.06 -10.28
CA VAL A 41 17.37 3.74 -10.88
C VAL A 41 18.66 2.93 -10.87
N GLY A 42 18.74 1.92 -9.99
CA GLY A 42 19.84 0.97 -9.99
C GLY A 42 20.69 0.87 -8.71
N LYS A 43 20.45 1.65 -7.66
CA LYS A 43 21.13 1.42 -6.37
C LYS A 43 20.36 0.34 -5.60
N ALA A 44 20.92 -0.86 -5.53
CA ALA A 44 20.35 -2.03 -4.85
C ALA A 44 20.17 -1.88 -3.33
N ASP A 45 20.62 -0.78 -2.74
CA ASP A 45 20.73 -0.58 -1.29
C ASP A 45 19.63 0.33 -0.70
N GLY A 46 18.61 0.70 -1.49
CA GLY A 46 17.49 1.51 -0.99
C GLY A 46 16.62 0.77 0.03
N ILE A 47 16.15 1.48 1.06
CA ILE A 47 15.19 0.97 2.03
C ILE A 47 13.93 0.55 1.28
N LYS A 48 13.51 -0.69 1.46
CA LYS A 48 12.31 -1.28 0.85
C LYS A 48 11.48 -1.99 1.90
N ALA A 49 10.17 -2.05 1.68
CA ALA A 49 9.29 -2.78 2.57
C ALA A 49 9.69 -4.27 2.61
N GLU A 50 10.06 -4.73 3.78
CA GLU A 50 10.50 -6.09 4.06
C GLU A 50 9.34 -7.09 4.07
N THR A 51 8.13 -6.60 4.37
CA THR A 51 6.89 -7.38 4.42
C THR A 51 5.77 -6.70 3.61
N ALA A 52 4.74 -7.47 3.26
CA ALA A 52 3.51 -6.94 2.67
C ALA A 52 2.81 -5.97 3.63
N GLU A 53 2.79 -6.27 4.92
CA GLU A 53 2.23 -5.40 5.95
C GLU A 53 2.97 -4.05 6.00
N ARG A 54 4.32 -4.06 5.99
CA ARG A 54 5.10 -2.83 5.94
C ARG A 54 4.75 -2.01 4.70
N LEU A 55 4.60 -2.65 3.54
CA LEU A 55 4.18 -1.96 2.33
C LEU A 55 2.77 -1.37 2.47
N MET A 56 1.82 -2.10 3.09
CA MET A 56 0.49 -1.57 3.35
C MET A 56 0.53 -0.32 4.24
N ARG A 57 1.31 -0.34 5.32
CA ARG A 57 1.48 0.81 6.22
C ARG A 57 2.07 2.02 5.50
N THR A 58 3.09 1.83 4.67
CA THR A 58 3.68 2.94 3.90
C THR A 58 2.72 3.47 2.84
N ARG A 59 1.93 2.62 2.18
CA ARG A 59 0.90 3.05 1.24
C ARG A 59 -0.21 3.85 1.91
N TYR A 60 -0.70 3.40 3.08
CA TYR A 60 -1.66 4.19 3.86
C TYR A 60 -1.12 5.59 4.21
N SER A 61 0.11 5.66 4.73
CA SER A 61 0.76 6.95 5.00
C SER A 61 0.94 7.79 3.73
N ALA A 62 1.15 7.16 2.58
CA ALA A 62 1.24 7.87 1.30
C ALA A 62 -0.10 8.47 0.87
N PHE A 63 -1.23 7.80 1.11
CA PHE A 63 -2.55 8.40 0.93
C PHE A 63 -2.77 9.57 1.89
N ALA A 64 -2.53 9.38 3.18
CA ALA A 64 -2.72 10.41 4.19
C ALA A 64 -1.83 11.66 3.98
N LEU A 65 -0.67 11.50 3.35
CA LEU A 65 0.29 12.58 3.05
C LEU A 65 0.27 13.03 1.58
N VAL A 66 -0.70 12.57 0.80
CA VAL A 66 -0.91 12.92 -0.62
C VAL A 66 0.36 12.69 -1.46
N LYS A 67 0.78 11.43 -1.53
CA LYS A 67 1.94 10.97 -2.32
C LYS A 67 1.49 9.98 -3.42
N PRO A 68 0.74 10.44 -4.44
CA PRO A 68 0.12 9.55 -5.43
C PRO A 68 1.15 8.76 -6.24
N GLU A 69 2.33 9.32 -6.52
CA GLU A 69 3.39 8.62 -7.26
C GLU A 69 3.89 7.37 -6.49
N TYR A 70 3.97 7.45 -5.15
CA TYR A 70 4.33 6.30 -4.32
C TYR A 70 3.29 5.18 -4.44
N ILE A 71 2.00 5.54 -4.45
CA ILE A 71 0.89 4.59 -4.63
C ILE A 71 1.01 3.89 -5.98
N VAL A 72 1.17 4.65 -7.06
CA VAL A 72 1.30 4.11 -8.42
C VAL A 72 2.50 3.16 -8.51
N LYS A 73 3.68 3.64 -8.14
CA LYS A 73 4.92 2.88 -8.32
C LYS A 73 5.07 1.68 -7.39
N THR A 74 4.32 1.62 -6.28
CA THR A 74 4.24 0.44 -5.41
C THR A 74 3.11 -0.52 -5.78
N THR A 75 2.36 -0.24 -6.84
CA THR A 75 1.45 -1.19 -7.51
C THR A 75 2.23 -2.01 -8.54
N VAL A 76 1.81 -3.24 -8.81
CA VAL A 76 2.47 -4.16 -9.77
C VAL A 76 2.83 -3.41 -11.07
N PRO A 77 4.07 -3.45 -11.55
CA PRO A 77 4.53 -2.65 -12.68
C PRO A 77 3.65 -2.71 -13.92
N ALA A 78 3.08 -3.88 -14.21
CA ALA A 78 2.18 -4.06 -15.35
C ALA A 78 0.82 -3.34 -15.21
N GLN A 79 0.44 -2.95 -13.99
CA GLN A 79 -0.81 -2.25 -13.71
C GLN A 79 -0.62 -0.73 -13.60
N GLN A 80 0.60 -0.24 -13.42
CA GLN A 80 0.86 1.18 -13.12
C GLN A 80 0.31 2.14 -14.18
N ALA A 81 0.44 1.77 -15.46
CA ALA A 81 -0.07 2.60 -16.57
C ALA A 81 -1.61 2.65 -16.67
N LEU A 82 -2.32 1.81 -15.92
CA LEU A 82 -3.78 1.76 -15.89
C LEU A 82 -4.36 2.63 -14.78
N LEU A 83 -3.53 3.11 -13.85
CA LEU A 83 -3.98 3.88 -12.70
C LEU A 83 -4.20 5.35 -13.07
N ASP A 84 -5.31 5.90 -12.63
CA ASP A 84 -5.59 7.32 -12.73
C ASP A 84 -4.95 8.08 -11.56
N VAL A 85 -3.80 8.67 -11.81
CA VAL A 85 -3.02 9.41 -10.81
C VAL A 85 -3.81 10.59 -10.24
N ALA A 86 -4.58 11.28 -11.09
CA ALA A 86 -5.37 12.44 -10.67
C ALA A 86 -6.53 12.02 -9.75
N ALA A 87 -7.18 10.89 -10.05
CA ALA A 87 -8.21 10.32 -9.18
C ALA A 87 -7.63 9.86 -7.83
N ILE A 88 -6.46 9.23 -7.82
CA ILE A 88 -5.75 8.84 -6.60
C ILE A 88 -5.43 10.08 -5.75
N GLU A 89 -4.90 11.12 -6.38
CA GLU A 89 -4.55 12.38 -5.70
C GLU A 89 -5.80 13.08 -5.12
N SER A 90 -6.88 13.14 -5.90
CA SER A 90 -8.15 13.74 -5.46
C SER A 90 -8.71 13.00 -4.25
N TRP A 91 -8.78 11.68 -4.32
CA TRP A 91 -9.24 10.85 -3.20
C TRP A 91 -8.37 11.01 -1.96
N ALA A 92 -7.04 11.03 -2.12
CA ALA A 92 -6.11 11.25 -1.02
C ALA A 92 -6.33 12.60 -0.32
N LYS A 93 -6.57 13.69 -1.09
CA LYS A 93 -6.81 15.05 -0.58
C LYS A 93 -8.19 15.21 0.05
N GLU A 94 -9.20 14.56 -0.52
CA GLU A 94 -10.58 14.71 -0.10
C GLU A 94 -10.96 13.86 1.11
N THR A 95 -10.14 12.87 1.44
CA THR A 95 -10.38 11.97 2.56
C THR A 95 -9.67 12.48 3.81
N ASP A 96 -10.43 12.68 4.88
CA ASP A 96 -9.89 13.03 6.19
C ASP A 96 -9.48 11.75 6.94
N TRP A 97 -8.23 11.32 6.69
CA TRP A 97 -7.68 10.05 7.19
C TRP A 97 -7.53 10.07 8.71
N ALA A 98 -8.06 9.06 9.41
CA ALA A 98 -8.15 9.01 10.86
C ALA A 98 -7.30 7.91 11.51
N GLY A 99 -6.83 6.92 10.75
CA GLY A 99 -5.97 5.85 11.28
C GLY A 99 -6.02 4.56 10.49
N LEU A 100 -5.14 3.63 10.85
CA LEU A 100 -4.99 2.32 10.22
C LEU A 100 -4.99 1.21 11.27
N GLU A 101 -5.82 0.21 11.06
CA GLU A 101 -5.78 -1.06 11.79
C GLU A 101 -5.39 -2.19 10.84
N ILE A 102 -4.38 -2.96 11.21
CA ILE A 102 -4.10 -4.24 10.56
C ILE A 102 -4.89 -5.31 11.31
N VAL A 103 -5.85 -5.90 10.63
CA VAL A 103 -6.72 -6.94 11.20
C VAL A 103 -6.01 -8.28 11.18
N GLU A 104 -5.44 -8.64 10.01
CA GLU A 104 -4.68 -9.87 9.83
C GLU A 104 -3.59 -9.70 8.77
N HIS A 105 -2.47 -10.37 8.98
CA HIS A 105 -1.40 -10.47 8.00
C HIS A 105 -1.07 -11.94 7.74
N THR A 106 -1.34 -12.40 6.53
CA THR A 106 -0.90 -13.70 6.02
C THR A 106 0.39 -13.51 5.22
N PRO A 107 1.58 -13.70 5.84
CA PRO A 107 2.85 -13.28 5.24
C PRO A 107 3.29 -14.15 4.07
N LYS A 108 2.63 -15.30 3.87
CA LYS A 108 3.02 -16.27 2.84
C LYS A 108 1.80 -16.99 2.27
N LEU A 109 1.48 -16.65 1.02
CA LEU A 109 0.56 -17.38 0.16
C LEU A 109 1.35 -17.96 -1.01
N GLY A 110 1.52 -19.28 -1.02
CA GLY A 110 2.37 -19.94 -2.02
C GLY A 110 3.81 -19.43 -1.97
N LYS A 111 4.38 -19.13 -3.15
CA LYS A 111 5.81 -18.76 -3.29
C LYS A 111 6.09 -17.26 -3.21
N ARG A 112 5.12 -16.41 -3.59
CA ARG A 112 5.36 -14.99 -3.89
C ARG A 112 4.33 -14.03 -3.35
N HIS A 113 3.20 -14.51 -2.86
CA HIS A 113 2.08 -13.67 -2.43
C HIS A 113 1.99 -13.61 -0.91
N ALA A 114 1.36 -12.55 -0.45
CA ALA A 114 0.92 -12.34 0.92
C ALA A 114 -0.40 -11.57 0.89
N GLN A 115 -1.17 -11.65 1.98
CA GLN A 115 -2.37 -10.85 2.16
C GLN A 115 -2.30 -10.05 3.44
N VAL A 116 -2.91 -8.88 3.40
CA VAL A 116 -3.10 -8.01 4.55
C VAL A 116 -4.55 -7.58 4.58
N GLU A 117 -5.24 -7.97 5.65
CA GLU A 117 -6.56 -7.46 5.98
C GLU A 117 -6.41 -6.24 6.86
N PHE A 118 -7.08 -5.14 6.51
CA PHE A 118 -6.94 -3.88 7.22
C PHE A 118 -8.24 -3.08 7.22
N ARG A 119 -8.33 -2.14 8.16
CA ARG A 119 -9.31 -1.06 8.17
C ARG A 119 -8.59 0.27 8.09
N ALA A 120 -8.88 1.04 7.04
CA ALA A 120 -8.44 2.42 6.88
C ALA A 120 -9.55 3.33 7.36
N TYR A 121 -9.32 4.01 8.49
CA TYR A 121 -10.30 4.89 9.12
C TYR A 121 -10.24 6.29 8.52
N PHE A 122 -11.40 6.92 8.40
CA PHE A 122 -11.55 8.31 7.95
C PHE A 122 -12.76 8.96 8.61
N ASN A 123 -12.73 10.29 8.75
CA ASN A 123 -13.85 11.05 9.25
C ASN A 123 -14.89 11.26 8.15
N ALA A 124 -16.15 11.00 8.48
CA ALA A 124 -17.27 11.28 7.56
C ALA A 124 -17.39 12.79 7.31
N LYS A 125 -17.64 13.15 6.05
CA LYS A 125 -17.96 14.55 5.68
C LYS A 125 -19.32 14.92 6.27
N ASP A 126 -19.38 16.04 6.97
CA ASP A 126 -20.48 16.69 7.72
C ASP A 126 -21.90 16.13 7.59
N ASN A 127 -22.49 15.90 8.73
CA ASN A 127 -23.88 15.81 9.20
C ASN A 127 -24.11 14.63 10.18
N ALA A 128 -23.06 13.94 10.60
CA ALA A 128 -23.19 12.88 11.59
C ALA A 128 -23.51 13.50 12.96
N VAL A 129 -24.64 13.14 13.53
CA VAL A 129 -25.14 13.64 14.82
C VAL A 129 -24.44 12.94 15.98
N ASP A 130 -23.88 11.75 15.75
CA ASP A 130 -23.25 10.94 16.78
C ASP A 130 -21.75 10.73 16.50
N LEU A 131 -20.92 10.69 17.54
CA LEU A 131 -19.47 10.46 17.43
C LEU A 131 -19.13 9.12 16.76
N ALA A 132 -19.95 8.08 16.97
CA ALA A 132 -19.80 6.77 16.37
C ALA A 132 -20.08 6.78 14.84
N GLU A 133 -20.89 7.73 14.35
CA GLU A 133 -21.18 7.92 12.92
C GLU A 133 -20.11 8.76 12.21
N LYS A 134 -19.24 9.45 12.98
CA LYS A 134 -18.21 10.34 12.43
C LYS A 134 -17.01 9.60 11.89
N ILE A 135 -16.71 8.41 12.40
CA ILE A 135 -15.56 7.63 11.97
C ILE A 135 -16.06 6.43 11.17
N GLN A 136 -15.66 6.38 9.91
CA GLN A 136 -15.94 5.28 9.00
C GLN A 136 -14.66 4.51 8.70
N ALA A 137 -14.79 3.28 8.21
CA ALA A 137 -13.67 2.45 7.82
C ALA A 137 -13.87 1.86 6.44
N HIS A 138 -12.86 1.97 5.60
CA HIS A 138 -12.70 1.13 4.43
C HIS A 138 -12.03 -0.17 4.87
N HIS A 139 -12.76 -1.28 4.80
CA HIS A 139 -12.27 -2.60 5.18
C HIS A 139 -11.94 -3.39 3.92
N GLU A 140 -10.71 -3.87 3.81
CA GLU A 140 -10.23 -4.57 2.62
C GLU A 140 -9.25 -5.70 3.00
N LEU A 141 -9.30 -6.79 2.23
CA LEU A 141 -8.29 -7.83 2.18
C LEU A 141 -7.46 -7.65 0.91
N SER A 142 -6.31 -7.02 1.05
CA SER A 142 -5.41 -6.72 -0.07
C SER A 142 -4.39 -7.83 -0.31
N THR A 143 -4.14 -8.13 -1.58
CA THR A 143 -3.08 -9.07 -1.98
C THR A 143 -1.84 -8.31 -2.46
N PHE A 144 -0.69 -8.82 -2.05
CA PHE A 144 0.64 -8.33 -2.43
C PHE A 144 1.45 -9.43 -3.09
N VAL A 145 2.35 -9.05 -4.00
CA VAL A 145 3.18 -10.00 -4.72
C VAL A 145 4.64 -9.53 -4.78
N LYS A 146 5.57 -10.47 -4.63
CA LYS A 146 6.99 -10.23 -4.86
C LYS A 146 7.29 -10.22 -6.35
N VAL A 147 7.79 -9.09 -6.85
CA VAL A 147 8.27 -8.94 -8.22
C VAL A 147 9.79 -8.80 -8.20
N LYS A 148 10.45 -9.53 -9.08
CA LYS A 148 11.89 -9.42 -9.30
C LYS A 148 12.16 -8.45 -10.42
N ASP A 149 12.92 -7.40 -10.13
CA ASP A 149 13.45 -6.50 -11.13
C ASP A 149 14.46 -7.22 -12.01
N LYS A 150 14.29 -7.13 -13.32
CA LYS A 150 15.16 -7.81 -14.30
C LYS A 150 16.52 -7.11 -14.46
N ALA A 151 16.60 -5.81 -14.18
CA ALA A 151 17.81 -5.04 -14.39
C ALA A 151 18.85 -5.27 -13.28
N ASN A 152 18.39 -5.33 -12.03
CA ASN A 152 19.26 -5.41 -10.86
C ASN A 152 19.06 -6.66 -9.98
N ASN A 153 18.13 -7.56 -10.39
CA ASN A 153 17.74 -8.73 -9.63
C ASN A 153 17.12 -8.43 -8.25
N ASP A 154 16.78 -7.18 -7.96
CA ASP A 154 16.13 -6.81 -6.71
C ASP A 154 14.72 -7.40 -6.61
N ILE A 155 14.30 -7.78 -5.41
CA ILE A 155 12.97 -8.35 -5.15
C ILE A 155 12.25 -7.41 -4.20
N ARG A 156 11.08 -6.90 -4.65
CA ARG A 156 10.26 -5.99 -3.86
C ARG A 156 8.82 -6.48 -3.79
N TRP A 157 8.14 -6.13 -2.72
CA TRP A 157 6.70 -6.26 -2.61
C TRP A 157 6.00 -5.18 -3.43
N TYR A 158 4.89 -5.57 -4.07
CA TYR A 158 3.99 -4.68 -4.80
C TYR A 158 2.55 -5.02 -4.47
N PHE A 159 1.72 -4.01 -4.39
CA PHE A 159 0.27 -4.17 -4.30
C PHE A 159 -0.28 -4.71 -5.61
N LEU A 160 -1.10 -5.75 -5.54
CA LEU A 160 -1.82 -6.31 -6.66
C LEU A 160 -3.23 -5.71 -6.68
N ASP A 161 -3.47 -4.76 -7.57
CA ASP A 161 -4.70 -3.99 -7.61
C ASP A 161 -5.82 -4.80 -8.31
N PRO A 162 -6.89 -5.19 -7.59
CA PRO A 162 -8.00 -5.93 -8.18
C PRO A 162 -8.88 -5.06 -9.08
N THR A 163 -8.80 -3.73 -8.96
CA THR A 163 -9.62 -2.78 -9.71
C THR A 163 -8.96 -2.35 -11.03
N ALA A 164 -7.64 -2.49 -11.15
CA ALA A 164 -6.92 -2.20 -12.38
C ALA A 164 -7.22 -3.27 -13.43
N ALA A 165 -8.28 -3.04 -14.21
CA ALA A 165 -8.80 -3.97 -15.20
C ALA A 165 -7.77 -4.25 -16.30
N MET A 166 -7.18 -5.44 -16.29
CA MET A 166 -6.31 -5.94 -17.34
C MET A 166 -7.04 -6.99 -18.17
N THR A 167 -7.04 -6.82 -19.49
CA THR A 167 -7.52 -7.88 -20.39
C THR A 167 -6.48 -9.01 -20.45
N MET A 168 -6.60 -9.95 -19.50
CA MET A 168 -5.67 -11.08 -19.38
C MET A 168 -6.34 -12.40 -19.73
N THR A 169 -5.68 -13.19 -20.56
CA THR A 169 -6.09 -14.58 -20.73
C THR A 169 -5.48 -15.45 -19.63
N GLN A 170 -6.22 -16.45 -19.18
CA GLN A 170 -5.82 -17.35 -18.11
C GLN A 170 -4.48 -18.07 -18.36
N LYS A 171 -4.09 -18.23 -19.64
CA LYS A 171 -2.89 -18.97 -20.05
C LYS A 171 -1.66 -18.08 -20.29
N GLN A 172 -1.82 -16.75 -20.30
CA GLN A 172 -0.71 -15.82 -20.50
C GLN A 172 0.32 -15.89 -19.36
N PRO A 173 1.59 -15.48 -19.60
CA PRO A 173 2.56 -15.26 -18.55
C PRO A 173 2.04 -14.26 -17.51
N CYS A 174 2.32 -14.52 -16.23
CA CYS A 174 1.81 -13.70 -15.14
C CYS A 174 2.42 -12.30 -15.16
N ILE A 175 1.59 -11.31 -14.84
CA ILE A 175 1.94 -9.87 -14.77
C ILE A 175 3.05 -9.55 -13.77
N CYS A 176 3.25 -10.40 -12.75
CA CYS A 176 4.34 -10.22 -11.78
C CYS A 176 5.71 -10.69 -12.31
N GLY A 177 5.80 -11.15 -13.55
CA GLY A 177 7.05 -11.62 -14.16
C GLY A 177 7.59 -12.93 -13.59
N SER A 178 6.76 -13.73 -12.90
CA SER A 178 7.17 -15.01 -12.29
C SER A 178 7.53 -16.11 -13.31
N GLY A 179 7.10 -15.96 -14.57
CA GLY A 179 7.16 -17.01 -15.58
C GLY A 179 6.02 -18.03 -15.49
N GLU A 180 5.25 -18.03 -14.42
CA GLU A 180 4.05 -18.86 -14.29
C GLU A 180 2.90 -18.34 -15.16
N LYS A 181 1.90 -19.19 -15.44
CA LYS A 181 0.66 -18.75 -16.07
C LYS A 181 -0.15 -17.90 -15.10
N PHE A 182 -0.82 -16.86 -15.63
CA PHE A 182 -1.63 -15.94 -14.84
C PHE A 182 -2.59 -16.66 -13.88
N LYS A 183 -3.38 -17.62 -14.36
CA LYS A 183 -4.33 -18.42 -13.58
C LYS A 183 -3.74 -19.26 -12.44
N ARG A 184 -2.42 -19.43 -12.38
CA ARG A 184 -1.70 -20.18 -11.34
C ARG A 184 -0.82 -19.28 -10.48
N CYS A 185 -1.02 -17.98 -10.58
CA CYS A 185 -0.26 -16.97 -9.90
C CYS A 185 -1.18 -15.81 -9.51
N CYS A 186 -0.98 -14.60 -10.04
CA CYS A 186 -1.80 -13.44 -9.65
C CYS A 186 -3.28 -13.59 -9.98
N GLY A 187 -3.64 -14.35 -11.02
CA GLY A 187 -5.04 -14.59 -11.39
C GLY A 187 -5.89 -15.39 -10.38
N GLU A 188 -5.29 -15.88 -9.31
CA GLU A 188 -6.00 -16.47 -8.17
C GLU A 188 -6.49 -15.42 -7.17
N TYR A 189 -6.01 -14.16 -7.30
CA TYR A 189 -6.18 -13.10 -6.32
C TYR A 189 -6.78 -11.80 -6.89
N VAL A 190 -7.19 -11.80 -8.17
CA VAL A 190 -7.80 -10.64 -8.87
C VAL A 190 -9.00 -11.08 -9.71
#